data_fda33681320acad4db29549ccf8caf4c
#
_entry.id   fda33681320acad4db29549ccf8caf4c
#
_cell.length_a   1.000
_cell.length_b   1.000
_cell.length_c   1.000
_cell.angle_alpha   90.00
_cell.angle_beta   90.00
_cell.angle_gamma   90.00
#
_symmetry.space_group_name_H-M   'P 1'
#
loop_
_entity.id
_entity.type
_entity.pdbx_description
1 polymer ?
#
loop_
_entity_poly.entity_id
_entity_poly.type
_entity_poly.pdbx_seq_one_letter_code
_entity_poly.pdbx_strand_id
1 'polypeptide(L)'
;SGSSSDGSMVITYDGLMDGLQLGYGQGEDSVDEDLETFFVKYTVGGITAAFQRSELDAAGTTSDEESDAMGFSFAVNENLSISYGTHDVDFGAANKADEESAGVSASYTMGSMTITGISNSTDNVAGTDASNDSYREVTVAFAF
;
A
#
# COMPACT_ATOMS: atom_id res chain seq x y z
N SER A 1 28.47 -25.77 -2.42
CA SER A 1 27.07 -25.71 -2.00
C SER A 1 26.95 -24.64 -0.93
N GLY A 2 26.68 -23.41 -1.32
CA GLY A 2 26.27 -22.35 -0.41
C GLY A 2 24.80 -22.58 -0.07
N SER A 3 24.47 -22.70 1.21
CA SER A 3 23.09 -22.55 1.64
C SER A 3 22.84 -21.05 1.75
N SER A 4 22.09 -20.49 0.80
CA SER A 4 21.46 -19.20 0.98
C SER A 4 20.40 -19.34 2.07
N SER A 5 20.43 -18.47 3.06
CA SER A 5 19.41 -18.42 4.10
C SER A 5 18.55 -17.19 3.84
N ASP A 6 17.29 -17.40 3.48
CA ASP A 6 16.29 -16.34 3.46
C ASP A 6 15.98 -15.94 4.90
N GLY A 7 16.00 -14.67 5.19
CA GLY A 7 15.68 -14.14 6.52
C GLY A 7 14.78 -12.92 6.43
N SER A 8 13.77 -12.85 7.29
CA SER A 8 12.96 -11.64 7.41
C SER A 8 12.69 -11.30 8.89
N MET A 9 12.63 -10.01 9.19
CA MET A 9 12.32 -9.49 10.51
C MET A 9 11.33 -8.33 10.38
N VAL A 10 10.30 -8.31 11.22
CA VAL A 10 9.38 -7.18 11.34
C VAL A 10 9.27 -6.76 12.79
N ILE A 11 9.41 -5.47 13.06
CA ILE A 11 9.24 -4.85 14.37
C ILE A 11 8.10 -3.84 14.27
N THR A 12 7.14 -3.94 15.18
CA THR A 12 6.01 -3.00 15.28
C THR A 12 6.01 -2.38 16.68
N TYR A 13 5.78 -1.07 16.78
CA TYR A 13 5.73 -0.33 18.01
C TYR A 13 4.49 0.58 18.11
N ASP A 14 3.69 0.43 19.14
CA ASP A 14 2.42 1.11 19.37
C ASP A 14 2.42 1.99 20.62
N GLY A 15 3.55 2.13 21.32
CA GLY A 15 3.64 2.73 22.65
C GLY A 15 3.97 4.21 22.74
N LEU A 16 4.14 4.92 21.60
CA LEU A 16 4.58 6.32 21.61
C LEU A 16 3.45 7.28 22.00
N MET A 17 2.26 7.06 21.44
CA MET A 17 1.03 7.80 21.75
C MET A 17 -0.19 7.01 21.28
N ASP A 18 -1.35 7.30 21.88
CA ASP A 18 -2.60 6.64 21.51
C ASP A 18 -2.90 6.81 20.02
N GLY A 19 -3.17 5.70 19.35
CA GLY A 19 -3.51 5.65 17.94
C GLY A 19 -2.32 5.69 16.97
N LEU A 20 -1.08 5.87 17.44
CA LEU A 20 0.12 5.82 16.60
C LEU A 20 0.73 4.42 16.59
N GLN A 21 0.94 3.89 15.40
CA GLN A 21 1.66 2.65 15.17
C GLN A 21 2.81 2.92 14.20
N LEU A 22 3.98 2.42 14.54
CA LEU A 22 5.18 2.44 13.69
C LEU A 22 5.60 1.02 13.41
N GLY A 23 6.15 0.76 12.23
CA GLY A 23 6.72 -0.53 11.91
C GLY A 23 7.92 -0.40 10.99
N TYR A 24 8.85 -1.32 11.17
CA TYR A 24 10.02 -1.51 10.33
C TYR A 24 10.17 -2.99 10.04
N GLY A 25 10.42 -3.32 8.81
CA GLY A 25 10.71 -4.66 8.36
C GLY A 25 11.92 -4.68 7.45
N GLN A 26 12.68 -5.75 7.52
CA GLN A 26 13.74 -6.05 6.56
C GLN A 26 13.68 -7.53 6.19
N GLY A 27 14.04 -7.83 4.96
CA GLY A 27 14.16 -9.17 4.44
C GLY A 27 15.34 -9.28 3.48
N GLU A 28 15.93 -10.46 3.41
CA GLU A 28 17.01 -10.80 2.49
C GLU A 28 16.59 -12.07 1.73
N ASP A 29 16.72 -12.05 0.43
CA ASP A 29 16.42 -13.17 -0.46
C ASP A 29 17.71 -13.96 -0.76
N SER A 30 17.54 -15.19 -1.24
CA SER A 30 18.62 -16.11 -1.64
C SER A 30 19.44 -15.65 -2.85
N VAL A 31 19.09 -14.56 -3.50
CA VAL A 31 19.80 -13.94 -4.62
C VAL A 31 20.50 -12.63 -4.26
N ASP A 32 20.74 -12.39 -2.96
CA ASP A 32 21.34 -11.17 -2.42
C ASP A 32 20.50 -9.89 -2.77
N GLU A 33 19.19 -9.99 -2.71
CA GLU A 33 18.26 -8.85 -2.76
C GLU A 33 17.84 -8.47 -1.34
N ASP A 34 18.00 -7.20 -0.98
CA ASP A 34 17.61 -6.66 0.32
C ASP A 34 16.30 -5.88 0.19
N LEU A 35 15.32 -6.22 1.03
CA LEU A 35 14.05 -5.52 1.13
C LEU A 35 13.98 -4.80 2.48
N GLU A 36 13.77 -3.50 2.45
CA GLU A 36 13.45 -2.70 3.63
C GLU A 36 12.05 -2.10 3.53
N THR A 37 11.33 -2.08 4.63
CA THR A 37 9.99 -1.49 4.69
C THR A 37 9.83 -0.71 5.98
N PHE A 38 9.36 0.53 5.87
CA PHE A 38 8.96 1.36 7.00
C PHE A 38 7.50 1.76 6.83
N PHE A 39 6.73 1.73 7.92
CA PHE A 39 5.37 2.29 7.91
C PHE A 39 5.05 3.10 9.16
N VAL A 40 4.18 4.07 8.98
CA VAL A 40 3.52 4.81 10.05
C VAL A 40 2.02 4.81 9.82
N LYS A 41 1.26 4.54 10.88
CA LYS A 41 -0.20 4.63 10.86
C LYS A 41 -0.66 5.39 12.08
N TYR A 42 -1.56 6.34 11.88
CA TYR A 42 -2.16 7.12 12.96
C TYR A 42 -3.69 7.08 12.87
N THR A 43 -4.31 6.76 13.98
CA THR A 43 -5.77 6.70 14.10
C THR A 43 -6.24 7.59 15.24
N VAL A 44 -7.14 8.51 14.94
CA VAL A 44 -7.76 9.38 15.95
C VAL A 44 -9.24 9.56 15.63
N GLY A 45 -10.12 9.23 16.58
CA GLY A 45 -11.55 9.22 16.34
C GLY A 45 -11.93 8.32 15.17
N GLY A 46 -12.64 8.86 14.18
CA GLY A 46 -13.03 8.14 12.96
C GLY A 46 -12.04 8.28 11.79
N ILE A 47 -10.86 8.86 12.01
CA ILE A 47 -9.87 9.13 10.96
C ILE A 47 -8.69 8.20 11.14
N THR A 48 -8.23 7.59 10.04
CA THR A 48 -6.95 6.87 9.98
C THR A 48 -6.15 7.40 8.79
N ALA A 49 -4.87 7.71 9.02
CA ALA A 49 -3.89 8.00 7.99
C ALA A 49 -2.73 7.01 8.11
N ALA A 50 -2.21 6.56 6.99
CA ALA A 50 -1.08 5.63 6.95
C ALA A 50 -0.15 6.00 5.80
N PHE A 51 1.14 5.76 6.02
CA PHE A 51 2.19 5.85 5.02
C PHE A 51 3.10 4.63 5.15
N GLN A 52 3.52 4.10 4.02
CA GLN A 52 4.51 3.04 3.94
C GLN A 52 5.49 3.36 2.82
N ARG A 53 6.77 3.12 3.08
CA ARG A 53 7.83 3.08 2.08
C ARG A 53 8.47 1.71 2.10
N SER A 54 8.72 1.15 0.93
CA SER A 54 9.48 -0.08 0.76
C SER A 54 10.55 0.15 -0.30
N GLU A 55 11.75 -0.31 0.00
CA GLU A 55 12.91 -0.23 -0.88
C GLU A 55 13.41 -1.65 -1.15
N LEU A 56 13.65 -1.97 -2.40
CA LEU A 56 14.24 -3.22 -2.85
C LEU A 56 15.59 -2.90 -3.49
N ASP A 57 16.68 -3.27 -2.81
CA ASP A 57 18.02 -3.23 -3.36
C ASP A 57 18.26 -4.51 -4.15
N ALA A 58 18.30 -4.36 -5.47
CA ALA A 58 18.43 -5.51 -6.37
C ALA A 58 19.89 -5.93 -6.57
N ALA A 59 20.13 -7.23 -6.56
CA ALA A 59 21.46 -7.77 -6.75
C ALA A 59 22.04 -7.49 -8.15
N GLY A 60 23.29 -7.09 -8.21
CA GLY A 60 24.08 -7.03 -9.45
C GLY A 60 23.80 -5.82 -10.33
N THR A 61 23.28 -6.02 -11.54
CA THR A 61 22.99 -4.96 -12.53
C THR A 61 21.51 -4.64 -12.67
N THR A 62 20.66 -5.23 -11.84
CA THR A 62 19.22 -4.92 -11.77
C THR A 62 19.06 -3.57 -11.06
N SER A 63 18.09 -2.80 -11.48
CA SER A 63 17.81 -1.51 -10.84
C SER A 63 17.06 -1.72 -9.53
N ASP A 64 17.41 -0.93 -8.53
CA ASP A 64 16.68 -0.87 -7.27
C ASP A 64 15.24 -0.37 -7.52
N GLU A 65 14.32 -0.74 -6.64
CA GLU A 65 12.92 -0.33 -6.74
C GLU A 65 12.48 0.31 -5.42
N GLU A 66 11.86 1.47 -5.50
CA GLU A 66 11.25 2.13 -4.35
C GLU A 66 9.73 2.20 -4.53
N SER A 67 8.97 1.91 -3.49
CA SER A 67 7.52 2.08 -3.52
C SER A 67 7.02 2.83 -2.31
N ASP A 68 6.20 3.85 -2.57
CA ASP A 68 5.51 4.65 -1.58
C ASP A 68 4.01 4.38 -1.62
N ALA A 69 3.42 4.10 -0.47
CA ALA A 69 1.99 3.97 -0.32
C ALA A 69 1.46 4.92 0.75
N MET A 70 0.41 5.67 0.42
CA MET A 70 -0.28 6.54 1.35
C MET A 70 -1.77 6.21 1.38
N GLY A 71 -2.34 6.14 2.57
CA GLY A 71 -3.74 5.83 2.78
C GLY A 71 -4.39 6.78 3.77
N PHE A 72 -5.62 7.15 3.49
CA PHE A 72 -6.48 7.92 4.37
C PHE A 72 -7.86 7.27 4.40
N SER A 73 -8.43 7.10 5.60
CA SER A 73 -9.81 6.66 5.75
C SER A 73 -10.56 7.49 6.78
N PHE A 74 -11.83 7.68 6.55
CA PHE A 74 -12.72 8.44 7.41
C PHE A 74 -14.06 7.72 7.61
N ALA A 75 -14.33 7.33 8.85
CA ALA A 75 -15.65 6.87 9.26
C ALA A 75 -16.54 8.10 9.49
N VAL A 76 -17.34 8.44 8.49
CA VAL A 76 -18.26 9.60 8.53
C VAL A 76 -19.29 9.43 9.62
N ASN A 77 -19.81 8.20 9.77
CA ASN A 77 -20.69 7.74 10.85
C ASN A 77 -20.61 6.22 10.94
N GLU A 78 -21.43 5.60 11.80
CA GLU A 78 -21.47 4.14 12.01
C GLU A 78 -21.77 3.32 10.74
N ASN A 79 -22.35 3.94 9.74
CA ASN A 79 -22.81 3.28 8.52
C ASN A 79 -22.00 3.66 7.27
N LEU A 80 -21.31 4.80 7.27
CA LEU A 80 -20.60 5.33 6.10
C LEU A 80 -19.13 5.53 6.39
N SER A 81 -18.31 4.93 5.55
CA SER A 81 -16.87 5.18 5.50
C SER A 81 -16.41 5.55 4.09
N ILE A 82 -15.38 6.37 4.02
CA ILE A 82 -14.72 6.78 2.78
C ILE A 82 -13.23 6.56 2.97
N SER A 83 -12.55 6.08 1.93
CA SER A 83 -11.11 5.98 1.92
C SER A 83 -10.51 6.46 0.61
N TYR A 84 -9.28 6.94 0.69
CA TYR A 84 -8.43 7.33 -0.44
C TYR A 84 -7.04 6.77 -0.21
N GLY A 85 -6.38 6.35 -1.28
CA GLY A 85 -5.00 5.90 -1.21
C GLY A 85 -4.26 6.15 -2.51
N THR A 86 -2.95 6.31 -2.40
CA THR A 86 -2.01 6.33 -3.51
C THR A 86 -0.95 5.27 -3.31
N HIS A 87 -0.39 4.81 -4.41
CA HIS A 87 0.75 3.92 -4.45
C HIS A 87 1.60 4.29 -5.67
N ASP A 88 2.84 4.64 -5.42
CA ASP A 88 3.80 5.09 -6.41
C ASP A 88 4.98 4.11 -6.40
N VAL A 89 5.47 3.72 -7.58
CA VAL A 89 6.62 2.80 -7.74
C VAL A 89 7.64 3.43 -8.67
N ASP A 90 8.83 3.69 -8.16
CA ASP A 90 10.03 4.02 -8.95
C ASP A 90 10.81 2.73 -9.20
N PHE A 91 10.96 2.37 -10.47
CA PHE A 91 11.69 1.16 -10.88
C PHE A 91 13.21 1.38 -10.96
N GLY A 92 13.72 2.58 -10.63
CA GLY A 92 15.15 2.91 -10.67
C GLY A 92 15.83 2.77 -12.04
N ALA A 93 15.13 2.32 -13.07
CA ALA A 93 15.66 2.05 -14.38
C ALA A 93 15.41 3.23 -15.33
N ALA A 94 16.44 3.72 -16.01
CA ALA A 94 16.39 4.90 -16.88
C ALA A 94 15.39 4.80 -18.08
N ASN A 95 14.92 3.60 -18.38
CA ASN A 95 13.95 3.33 -19.45
C ASN A 95 12.55 2.95 -18.94
N LYS A 96 12.32 3.10 -17.66
CA LYS A 96 11.03 2.90 -16.99
C LYS A 96 10.48 4.24 -16.54
N ALA A 97 9.18 4.42 -16.65
CA ALA A 97 8.47 5.53 -16.02
C ALA A 97 8.00 5.09 -14.64
N ASP A 98 7.85 6.02 -13.72
CA ASP A 98 7.29 5.72 -12.41
C ASP A 98 5.82 5.35 -12.57
N GLU A 99 5.40 4.26 -11.93
CA GLU A 99 3.99 3.87 -11.88
C GLU A 99 3.29 4.66 -10.77
N GLU A 100 2.21 5.35 -11.10
CA GLU A 100 1.41 6.11 -10.14
C GLU A 100 0.00 5.55 -10.09
N SER A 101 -0.43 5.11 -8.90
CA SER A 101 -1.77 4.58 -8.67
C SER A 101 -2.52 5.42 -7.65
N ALA A 102 -3.80 5.67 -7.90
CA ALA A 102 -4.69 6.33 -6.95
C ALA A 102 -6.05 5.64 -6.90
N GLY A 103 -6.62 5.58 -5.70
CA GLY A 103 -7.92 4.95 -5.50
C GLY A 103 -8.77 5.66 -4.47
N VAL A 104 -10.07 5.67 -4.71
CA VAL A 104 -11.08 6.11 -3.75
C VAL A 104 -12.11 5.01 -3.57
N SER A 105 -12.55 4.80 -2.33
CA SER A 105 -13.68 3.93 -2.04
C SER A 105 -14.65 4.59 -1.06
N ALA A 106 -15.92 4.19 -1.16
CA ALA A 106 -16.96 4.54 -0.20
C ALA A 106 -17.78 3.29 0.10
N SER A 107 -18.04 3.03 1.39
CA SER A 107 -18.84 1.90 1.84
C SER A 107 -19.97 2.38 2.74
N TYR A 108 -21.19 1.94 2.43
CA TYR A 108 -22.38 2.24 3.21
C TYR A 108 -23.10 0.97 3.64
N THR A 109 -23.32 0.83 4.94
CA THR A 109 -24.02 -0.31 5.53
C THR A 109 -25.39 0.09 6.04
N MET A 110 -26.42 -0.65 5.64
CA MET A 110 -27.81 -0.46 6.06
C MET A 110 -28.41 -1.80 6.49
N GLY A 111 -28.50 -2.02 7.81
CA GLY A 111 -28.94 -3.31 8.36
C GLY A 111 -27.98 -4.42 7.97
N SER A 112 -28.48 -5.44 7.26
CA SER A 112 -27.66 -6.56 6.77
C SER A 112 -27.09 -6.35 5.36
N MET A 113 -27.28 -5.18 4.75
CA MET A 113 -26.77 -4.87 3.42
C MET A 113 -25.62 -3.88 3.49
N THR A 114 -24.54 -4.16 2.76
CA THR A 114 -23.43 -3.23 2.54
C THR A 114 -23.26 -2.97 1.05
N ILE A 115 -23.18 -1.70 0.67
CA ILE A 115 -22.86 -1.25 -0.69
C ILE A 115 -21.50 -0.61 -0.65
N THR A 116 -20.57 -1.06 -1.51
CA THR A 116 -19.24 -0.49 -1.64
C THR A 116 -19.01 -0.06 -3.08
N GLY A 117 -18.59 1.18 -3.27
CA GLY A 117 -18.12 1.71 -4.54
C GLY A 117 -16.61 1.92 -4.51
N ILE A 118 -15.92 1.54 -5.57
CA ILE A 118 -14.46 1.69 -5.73
C ILE A 118 -14.18 2.32 -7.10
N SER A 119 -13.22 3.23 -7.13
CA SER A 119 -12.67 3.77 -8.38
C SER A 119 -11.15 3.92 -8.23
N ASN A 120 -10.42 3.24 -9.08
CA ASN A 120 -8.96 3.26 -9.12
C ASN A 120 -8.47 3.68 -10.50
N SER A 121 -7.30 4.33 -10.54
CA SER A 121 -6.55 4.61 -11.76
C SER A 121 -5.08 4.34 -11.52
N THR A 122 -4.40 3.86 -12.56
CA THR A 122 -2.95 3.64 -12.56
C THR A 122 -2.40 4.21 -13.85
N ASP A 123 -1.39 5.04 -13.74
CA ASP A 123 -0.63 5.59 -14.84
C ASP A 123 0.72 4.88 -14.96
N ASN A 124 1.24 4.74 -16.18
CA ASN A 124 2.51 4.09 -16.52
C ASN A 124 2.63 2.65 -16.01
N VAL A 125 1.58 1.84 -16.19
CA VAL A 125 1.50 0.46 -15.70
C VAL A 125 2.77 -0.34 -16.00
N ALA A 126 3.36 -0.93 -14.96
CA ALA A 126 4.61 -1.70 -14.98
C ALA A 126 5.81 -0.91 -15.54
N GLY A 127 5.83 0.41 -15.32
CA GLY A 127 6.88 1.30 -15.79
C GLY A 127 6.86 1.53 -17.29
N THR A 128 5.72 1.34 -17.95
CA THR A 128 5.56 1.60 -19.38
C THR A 128 4.92 2.97 -19.57
N ASP A 129 5.66 3.91 -20.15
CA ASP A 129 5.22 5.28 -20.41
C ASP A 129 3.88 5.31 -21.17
N ALA A 130 2.94 6.13 -20.70
CA ALA A 130 1.60 6.32 -21.24
C ALA A 130 0.72 5.04 -21.27
N SER A 131 1.09 3.97 -20.55
CA SER A 131 0.25 2.79 -20.35
C SER A 131 -0.62 3.00 -19.12
N ASN A 132 -1.87 3.43 -19.31
CA ASN A 132 -2.77 3.79 -18.22
C ASN A 132 -3.93 2.80 -18.13
N ASP A 133 -4.37 2.50 -16.91
CA ASP A 133 -5.52 1.65 -16.63
C ASP A 133 -6.46 2.30 -15.61
N SER A 134 -7.73 1.94 -15.66
CA SER A 134 -8.70 2.40 -14.68
C SER A 134 -9.75 1.34 -14.41
N TYR A 135 -10.11 1.21 -13.13
CA TYR A 135 -11.08 0.23 -12.66
C TYR A 135 -12.16 0.89 -11.80
N ARG A 136 -13.40 0.49 -12.02
CA ARG A 136 -14.54 0.91 -11.19
C ARG A 136 -15.40 -0.28 -10.89
N GLU A 137 -15.81 -0.39 -9.63
CA GLU A 137 -16.69 -1.46 -9.16
C GLU A 137 -17.74 -0.94 -8.19
N VAL A 138 -18.90 -1.55 -8.22
CA VAL A 138 -19.92 -1.43 -7.17
C VAL A 138 -20.29 -2.83 -6.70
N THR A 139 -20.08 -3.10 -5.43
CA THR A 139 -20.39 -4.38 -4.79
C THR A 139 -21.56 -4.20 -3.82
N VAL A 140 -22.47 -5.15 -3.83
CA VAL A 140 -23.55 -5.24 -2.84
C VAL A 140 -23.44 -6.58 -2.11
N ALA A 141 -23.25 -6.54 -0.80
CA ALA A 141 -23.16 -7.71 0.06
C ALA A 141 -24.33 -7.77 1.03
N PHE A 142 -24.81 -8.98 1.31
CA PHE A 142 -25.84 -9.24 2.31
C PHE A 142 -25.31 -10.22 3.36
N ALA A 143 -25.50 -9.89 4.64
CA ALA A 143 -25.26 -10.78 5.77
C ALA A 143 -26.60 -11.41 6.22
N PHE A 144 -26.66 -12.74 6.38
CA PHE A 144 -27.84 -13.49 6.84
C PHE A 144 -27.44 -14.64 7.77
#